data_9d80ce86df302ab1f1235341949e4b4b
#
_entry.id   9d80ce86df302ab1f1235341949e4b4b
#
_cell.length_a   1.000
_cell.length_b   1.000
_cell.length_c   1.000
_cell.angle_alpha   90.00
_cell.angle_beta   90.00
_cell.angle_gamma   90.00
#
_symmetry.space_group_name_H-M   'P 1'
#
loop_
_entity.id
_entity.type
_entity.pdbx_description
1 polymer ?
#
loop_
_entity_poly.entity_id
_entity_poly.type
_entity_poly.pdbx_seq_one_letter_code
_entity_poly.pdbx_strand_id
1 'polypeptide(L)'
;MIISVLSSIAIWSAVFVIALRIITNSGLALPNNKVISALTCNKSLVSAHQTTYKEIISVFLLAFAFRIAVFLFSICAMYMFNDNINGFGDILEQYMKWDANNYFRIANVGYSGFDIDGDFTTIVFFPLYPWIMKIVNLIFRDLRVSGLLTSFALYSGACCFLYKLFSIDYSKSVAVRAIVYLSVFPHALFFGTLMNESMLLFTSAATLYYIRKHKWYLVGIWGAAAALSRMVGILLAIPAAVEWLEHYKIFEKLKNKDIKSVWKLFYSKGLWIFLMLL
;
A
#
# COMPACT_ATOMS: atom_id res chain seq x y z
N MET A 1 -28.10 -6.71 -4.38
CA MET A 1 -28.00 -8.09 -4.90
C MET A 1 -27.13 -8.17 -6.18
N ILE A 2 -27.46 -7.46 -7.28
CA ILE A 2 -26.68 -7.54 -8.54
C ILE A 2 -25.21 -7.13 -8.35
N ILE A 3 -24.92 -6.04 -7.63
CA ILE A 3 -23.54 -5.56 -7.38
C ILE A 3 -22.73 -6.59 -6.58
N SER A 4 -23.32 -7.24 -5.58
CA SER A 4 -22.61 -8.28 -4.79
C SER A 4 -22.31 -9.52 -5.62
N VAL A 5 -23.20 -9.91 -6.53
CA VAL A 5 -22.96 -11.02 -7.46
C VAL A 5 -21.84 -10.68 -8.44
N LEU A 6 -21.87 -9.47 -9.04
CA LEU A 6 -20.82 -9.04 -9.97
C LEU A 6 -19.44 -8.93 -9.29
N SER A 7 -19.38 -8.41 -8.05
CA SER A 7 -18.13 -8.35 -7.30
C SER A 7 -17.60 -9.74 -6.96
N SER A 8 -18.48 -10.67 -6.59
CA SER A 8 -18.08 -12.06 -6.32
C SER A 8 -17.54 -12.75 -7.59
N ILE A 9 -18.20 -12.57 -8.74
CA ILE A 9 -17.72 -13.11 -10.02
C ILE A 9 -16.35 -12.53 -10.36
N ALA A 10 -16.14 -11.21 -10.19
CA ALA A 10 -14.86 -10.57 -10.46
C ALA A 10 -13.74 -11.12 -9.55
N ILE A 11 -14.00 -11.27 -8.25
CA ILE A 11 -13.04 -11.82 -7.30
C ILE A 11 -12.67 -13.25 -7.64
N TRP A 12 -13.67 -14.14 -7.85
CA TRP A 12 -13.40 -15.53 -8.17
C TRP A 12 -12.73 -15.72 -9.52
N SER A 13 -13.03 -14.86 -10.52
CA SER A 13 -12.30 -14.85 -11.80
C SER A 13 -10.82 -14.47 -11.60
N ALA A 14 -10.55 -13.46 -10.79
CA ALA A 14 -9.16 -13.06 -10.48
C ALA A 14 -8.41 -14.18 -9.75
N VAL A 15 -9.03 -14.80 -8.74
CA VAL A 15 -8.43 -15.94 -8.02
C VAL A 15 -8.14 -17.10 -8.97
N PHE A 16 -9.07 -17.42 -9.88
CA PHE A 16 -8.87 -18.47 -10.87
C PHE A 16 -7.70 -18.17 -11.83
N VAL A 17 -7.60 -16.95 -12.35
CA VAL A 17 -6.48 -16.53 -13.23
C VAL A 17 -5.15 -16.61 -12.49
N ILE A 18 -5.09 -16.15 -11.23
CA ILE A 18 -3.90 -16.24 -10.39
C ILE A 18 -3.51 -17.71 -10.17
N ALA A 19 -4.46 -18.58 -9.83
CA ALA A 19 -4.20 -20.01 -9.63
C ALA A 19 -3.67 -20.67 -10.91
N LEU A 20 -4.27 -20.39 -12.08
CA LEU A 20 -3.78 -20.88 -13.37
C LEU A 20 -2.35 -20.41 -13.65
N ARG A 21 -2.04 -19.15 -13.35
CA ARG A 21 -0.70 -18.59 -13.54
C ARG A 21 0.34 -19.25 -12.62
N ILE A 22 0.00 -19.48 -11.36
CA ILE A 22 0.85 -20.21 -10.42
C ILE A 22 1.12 -21.62 -10.94
N ILE A 23 0.10 -22.35 -11.39
CA ILE A 23 0.21 -23.70 -11.90
C ILE A 23 1.09 -23.76 -13.13
N THR A 24 0.91 -22.86 -14.10
CA THR A 24 1.73 -22.81 -15.33
C THR A 24 3.19 -22.46 -15.04
N ASN A 25 3.44 -21.48 -14.18
CA ASN A 25 4.80 -21.05 -13.83
C ASN A 25 5.52 -22.05 -12.93
N SER A 26 4.80 -22.89 -12.19
CA SER A 26 5.37 -23.93 -11.33
C SER A 26 5.89 -25.17 -12.08
N GLY A 27 5.77 -25.20 -13.41
CA GLY A 27 6.22 -26.32 -14.24
C GLY A 27 5.23 -27.48 -14.37
N LEU A 28 3.99 -27.33 -13.84
CA LEU A 28 2.93 -28.28 -14.10
C LEU A 28 2.35 -28.03 -15.51
N ALA A 29 2.42 -29.06 -16.36
CA ALA A 29 1.86 -28.98 -17.72
C ALA A 29 0.34 -28.89 -17.69
N LEU A 30 -0.19 -27.74 -18.05
CA LEU A 30 -1.61 -27.60 -18.34
C LEU A 30 -1.90 -27.95 -19.81
N PRO A 31 -3.13 -28.41 -20.13
CA PRO A 31 -3.51 -28.67 -21.51
C PRO A 31 -3.29 -27.42 -22.36
N ASN A 32 -2.69 -27.61 -23.53
CA ASN A 32 -2.36 -26.51 -24.45
C ASN A 32 -3.64 -25.94 -25.10
N ASN A 33 -4.28 -25.00 -24.41
CA ASN A 33 -5.49 -24.33 -24.89
C ASN A 33 -5.18 -22.84 -25.11
N LYS A 34 -5.65 -22.29 -26.23
CA LYS A 34 -5.49 -20.86 -26.60
C LYS A 34 -5.96 -19.91 -25.48
N VAL A 35 -7.02 -20.28 -24.77
CA VAL A 35 -7.55 -19.45 -23.65
C VAL A 35 -6.57 -19.47 -22.47
N ILE A 36 -6.05 -20.63 -22.10
CA ILE A 36 -5.09 -20.76 -21.00
C ILE A 36 -3.81 -20.00 -21.35
N SER A 37 -3.29 -20.17 -22.57
CA SER A 37 -2.09 -19.45 -23.01
C SER A 37 -2.29 -17.92 -23.04
N ALA A 38 -3.47 -17.43 -23.39
CA ALA A 38 -3.79 -16.00 -23.38
C ALA A 38 -3.86 -15.44 -21.95
N LEU A 39 -4.42 -16.19 -20.99
CA LEU A 39 -4.55 -15.79 -19.59
C LEU A 39 -3.22 -15.85 -18.84
N THR A 40 -2.34 -16.77 -19.24
CA THR A 40 -1.05 -16.99 -18.57
C THR A 40 0.13 -16.37 -19.32
N CYS A 41 -0.11 -15.81 -20.53
CA CYS A 41 0.92 -15.18 -21.34
C CYS A 41 1.56 -13.99 -20.61
N ASN A 42 2.79 -14.18 -20.18
CA ASN A 42 3.61 -13.13 -19.61
C ASN A 42 4.25 -12.34 -20.77
N LYS A 43 3.48 -11.41 -21.38
CA LYS A 43 4.10 -10.47 -22.31
C LYS A 43 5.07 -9.61 -21.51
N SER A 44 6.37 -9.83 -21.73
CA SER A 44 7.40 -8.86 -21.35
C SER A 44 7.12 -7.56 -22.10
N LEU A 45 6.35 -6.70 -21.48
CA LEU A 45 6.00 -5.41 -22.04
C LEU A 45 7.16 -4.46 -21.79
N VAL A 46 7.83 -4.10 -22.85
CA VAL A 46 8.74 -2.94 -22.95
C VAL A 46 9.95 -2.93 -22.03
N SER A 47 11.10 -2.55 -22.57
CA SER A 47 12.37 -2.40 -21.86
C SER A 47 12.21 -1.78 -20.46
N ALA A 48 12.55 -2.55 -19.43
CA ALA A 48 12.59 -2.08 -18.06
C ALA A 48 13.34 -0.73 -17.99
N HIS A 49 12.69 0.29 -17.46
CA HIS A 49 13.32 1.59 -17.28
C HIS A 49 14.12 1.59 -15.96
N GLN A 50 15.41 1.87 -16.03
CA GLN A 50 16.20 2.08 -14.82
C GLN A 50 15.90 3.46 -14.24
N THR A 51 15.30 3.48 -13.06
CA THR A 51 14.94 4.72 -12.37
C THR A 51 16.17 5.44 -11.84
N THR A 52 16.29 6.73 -12.15
CA THR A 52 17.36 7.59 -11.63
C THR A 52 16.93 8.27 -10.32
N TYR A 53 17.90 8.67 -9.51
CA TYR A 53 17.63 9.39 -8.26
C TYR A 53 16.89 10.72 -8.50
N LYS A 54 17.26 11.43 -9.57
CA LYS A 54 16.59 12.68 -9.97
C LYS A 54 15.11 12.47 -10.29
N GLU A 55 14.77 11.38 -10.96
CA GLU A 55 13.37 11.04 -11.27
C GLU A 55 12.57 10.75 -10.01
N ILE A 56 13.16 10.04 -9.05
CA ILE A 56 12.48 9.74 -7.77
C ILE A 56 12.18 11.03 -7.01
N ILE A 57 13.13 11.96 -6.94
CA ILE A 57 12.89 13.27 -6.32
C ILE A 57 11.80 14.04 -7.07
N SER A 58 11.83 14.05 -8.41
CA SER A 58 10.80 14.71 -9.21
C SER A 58 9.41 14.13 -8.99
N VAL A 59 9.29 12.81 -8.87
CA VAL A 59 8.03 12.13 -8.56
C VAL A 59 7.55 12.48 -7.15
N PHE A 60 8.47 12.52 -6.18
CA PHE A 60 8.13 12.94 -4.81
C PHE A 60 7.57 14.35 -4.77
N LEU A 61 8.27 15.29 -5.39
CA LEU A 61 7.84 16.71 -5.43
C LEU A 61 6.53 16.88 -6.20
N LEU A 62 6.34 16.16 -7.31
CA LEU A 62 5.09 16.17 -8.07
C LEU A 62 3.92 15.67 -7.22
N ALA A 63 4.08 14.53 -6.55
CA ALA A 63 3.03 13.95 -5.71
C ALA A 63 2.72 14.86 -4.51
N PHE A 64 3.74 15.46 -3.90
CA PHE A 64 3.58 16.40 -2.80
C PHE A 64 2.85 17.68 -3.25
N ALA A 65 3.19 18.22 -4.43
CA ALA A 65 2.50 19.34 -5.02
C ALA A 65 1.02 19.05 -5.30
N PHE A 66 0.68 17.83 -5.76
CA PHE A 66 -0.70 17.41 -5.90
C PHE A 66 -1.44 17.38 -4.54
N ARG A 67 -0.79 16.96 -3.45
CA ARG A 67 -1.43 17.01 -2.12
C ARG A 67 -1.69 18.45 -1.68
N ILE A 68 -0.72 19.33 -1.88
CA ILE A 68 -0.93 20.77 -1.61
C ILE A 68 -2.07 21.33 -2.48
N ALA A 69 -2.10 21.03 -3.78
CA ALA A 69 -3.15 21.52 -4.67
C ALA A 69 -4.55 21.04 -4.24
N VAL A 70 -4.69 19.75 -3.89
CA VAL A 70 -5.96 19.20 -3.37
C VAL A 70 -6.35 19.84 -2.03
N PHE A 71 -5.38 20.09 -1.16
CA PHE A 71 -5.62 20.77 0.12
C PHE A 71 -6.10 22.22 -0.11
N LEU A 72 -5.44 22.98 -0.96
CA LEU A 72 -5.85 24.34 -1.30
C LEU A 72 -7.23 24.37 -1.97
N PHE A 73 -7.50 23.43 -2.89
CA PHE A 73 -8.81 23.28 -3.51
C PHE A 73 -9.91 23.02 -2.46
N SER A 74 -9.64 22.13 -1.51
CA SER A 74 -10.61 21.84 -0.45
C SER A 74 -10.86 23.05 0.47
N ILE A 75 -9.81 23.86 0.76
CA ILE A 75 -9.96 25.12 1.49
C ILE A 75 -10.87 26.07 0.71
N CYS A 76 -10.61 26.28 -0.58
CA CYS A 76 -11.47 27.13 -1.40
C CYS A 76 -12.92 26.64 -1.40
N ALA A 77 -13.14 25.34 -1.54
CA ALA A 77 -14.47 24.76 -1.49
C ALA A 77 -15.15 24.96 -0.13
N MET A 78 -14.39 24.80 0.96
CA MET A 78 -14.91 25.02 2.32
C MET A 78 -15.38 26.48 2.49
N TYR A 79 -14.58 27.46 2.05
CA TYR A 79 -15.00 28.87 2.13
C TYR A 79 -16.18 29.21 1.22
N MET A 80 -16.35 28.51 0.09
CA MET A 80 -17.47 28.74 -0.82
C MET A 80 -18.80 28.14 -0.34
N PHE A 81 -18.75 27.04 0.41
CA PHE A 81 -19.93 26.25 0.75
C PHE A 81 -20.23 26.17 2.27
N ASN A 82 -19.39 26.78 3.12
CA ASN A 82 -19.55 26.74 4.56
C ASN A 82 -19.27 28.11 5.20
N ASP A 83 -20.32 28.80 5.59
CA ASP A 83 -20.27 30.15 6.18
C ASP A 83 -19.62 30.18 7.58
N ASN A 84 -19.36 29.03 8.19
CA ASN A 84 -18.85 28.92 9.57
C ASN A 84 -17.34 28.81 9.65
N ILE A 85 -16.58 29.02 8.55
CA ILE A 85 -15.11 28.96 8.54
C ILE A 85 -14.56 30.36 8.73
N ASN A 86 -14.01 30.61 9.94
CA ASN A 86 -13.44 31.89 10.31
C ASN A 86 -11.90 31.90 10.34
N GLY A 87 -11.28 30.72 10.31
CA GLY A 87 -9.83 30.63 10.41
C GLY A 87 -9.25 29.27 10.06
N PHE A 88 -7.91 29.18 10.08
CA PHE A 88 -7.17 27.94 9.78
C PHE A 88 -7.49 26.80 10.74
N GLY A 89 -7.82 27.13 12.01
CA GLY A 89 -8.24 26.12 13.00
C GLY A 89 -9.50 25.38 12.57
N ASP A 90 -10.49 26.10 12.04
CA ASP A 90 -11.77 25.52 11.59
C ASP A 90 -11.56 24.63 10.37
N ILE A 91 -10.63 25.01 9.48
CA ILE A 91 -10.23 24.17 8.35
C ILE A 91 -9.65 22.84 8.84
N LEU A 92 -8.72 22.89 9.78
CA LEU A 92 -8.12 21.68 10.36
C LEU A 92 -9.17 20.81 11.04
N GLU A 93 -10.18 21.40 11.64
CA GLU A 93 -11.29 20.67 12.27
C GLU A 93 -12.16 19.93 11.25
N GLN A 94 -12.34 20.47 10.04
CA GLN A 94 -13.02 19.76 8.96
C GLN A 94 -12.26 18.51 8.49
N TYR A 95 -10.94 18.48 8.66
CA TYR A 95 -10.12 17.30 8.39
C TYR A 95 -10.15 16.25 9.51
N MET A 96 -10.77 16.57 10.66
CA MET A 96 -10.91 15.67 11.80
C MET A 96 -12.18 14.81 11.74
N LYS A 97 -12.76 14.61 10.55
CA LYS A 97 -13.96 13.78 10.34
C LYS A 97 -13.59 12.31 10.19
N TRP A 98 -14.59 11.44 10.36
CA TRP A 98 -14.50 9.98 10.27
C TRP A 98 -13.41 9.42 11.19
N ASP A 99 -12.57 8.56 10.66
CA ASP A 99 -11.50 7.86 11.39
C ASP A 99 -10.39 8.79 11.88
N ALA A 100 -10.29 10.01 11.33
CA ALA A 100 -9.25 10.98 11.68
C ALA A 100 -9.26 11.32 13.18
N ASN A 101 -10.44 11.43 13.79
CA ASN A 101 -10.58 11.67 15.23
C ASN A 101 -9.97 10.55 16.07
N ASN A 102 -10.14 9.29 15.65
CA ASN A 102 -9.60 8.16 16.38
C ASN A 102 -8.07 8.13 16.31
N TYR A 103 -7.49 8.34 15.13
CA TYR A 103 -6.03 8.44 14.97
C TYR A 103 -5.43 9.61 15.76
N PHE A 104 -6.09 10.76 15.74
CA PHE A 104 -5.69 11.93 16.53
C PHE A 104 -5.70 11.63 18.03
N ARG A 105 -6.78 11.03 18.54
CA ARG A 105 -6.90 10.66 19.96
C ARG A 105 -5.83 9.66 20.37
N ILE A 106 -5.60 8.59 19.58
CA ILE A 106 -4.55 7.61 19.86
C ILE A 106 -3.17 8.28 19.86
N ALA A 107 -2.88 9.17 18.91
CA ALA A 107 -1.62 9.91 18.89
C ALA A 107 -1.45 10.82 20.10
N ASN A 108 -2.52 11.42 20.60
CA ASN A 108 -2.49 12.35 21.73
C ASN A 108 -2.36 11.62 23.09
N VAL A 109 -3.30 10.72 23.39
CA VAL A 109 -3.44 10.10 24.72
C VAL A 109 -3.13 8.59 24.75
N GLY A 110 -2.88 7.97 23.59
CA GLY A 110 -2.67 6.52 23.49
C GLY A 110 -3.97 5.73 23.57
N TYR A 111 -3.85 4.41 23.70
CA TYR A 111 -5.00 3.49 23.78
C TYR A 111 -5.67 3.48 25.15
N SER A 112 -4.96 3.86 26.20
CA SER A 112 -5.47 3.86 27.59
C SER A 112 -6.35 5.07 27.95
N GLY A 113 -6.41 6.08 27.09
CA GLY A 113 -7.16 7.32 27.37
C GLY A 113 -8.64 7.30 26.95
N PHE A 114 -9.21 6.13 26.65
CA PHE A 114 -10.54 5.99 26.04
C PHE A 114 -11.64 5.50 26.98
N ASP A 115 -11.36 5.47 28.27
CA ASP A 115 -12.17 4.78 29.24
C ASP A 115 -13.32 5.62 29.84
N ILE A 116 -13.92 6.52 29.05
CA ILE A 116 -15.05 7.30 29.57
C ILE A 116 -16.37 6.51 29.49
N ASP A 117 -16.49 5.53 28.54
CA ASP A 117 -17.71 4.76 28.33
C ASP A 117 -17.47 3.25 28.10
N GLY A 118 -16.29 2.70 28.42
CA GLY A 118 -15.99 1.27 28.24
C GLY A 118 -15.90 0.81 26.78
N ASP A 119 -15.80 1.71 25.83
CA ASP A 119 -15.79 1.41 24.40
C ASP A 119 -14.37 1.08 23.91
N PHE A 120 -14.12 -0.22 23.69
CA PHE A 120 -12.89 -0.74 23.07
C PHE A 120 -12.77 -0.45 21.56
N THR A 121 -13.56 0.47 21.02
CA THR A 121 -13.62 0.77 19.57
C THR A 121 -12.29 1.22 18.97
N THR A 122 -11.37 1.74 19.78
CA THR A 122 -10.06 2.22 19.32
C THR A 122 -9.04 1.12 19.04
N ILE A 123 -9.24 -0.10 19.54
CA ILE A 123 -8.34 -1.23 19.29
C ILE A 123 -8.32 -1.62 17.80
N VAL A 124 -9.38 -1.32 17.05
CA VAL A 124 -9.44 -1.53 15.60
C VAL A 124 -8.51 -0.61 14.80
N PHE A 125 -8.01 0.49 15.42
CA PHE A 125 -7.11 1.44 14.79
C PHE A 125 -5.66 1.08 15.08
N PHE A 126 -4.92 0.71 14.08
CA PHE A 126 -3.56 0.22 14.21
C PHE A 126 -2.55 1.33 14.56
N PRO A 127 -1.48 1.02 15.32
CA PRO A 127 -0.67 2.03 15.99
C PRO A 127 0.34 2.78 15.11
N LEU A 128 0.71 2.24 13.95
CA LEU A 128 1.85 2.74 13.19
C LEU A 128 1.67 4.20 12.73
N TYR A 129 0.50 4.53 12.20
CA TYR A 129 0.22 5.89 11.75
C TYR A 129 0.16 6.91 12.90
N PRO A 130 -0.59 6.68 14.01
CA PRO A 130 -0.55 7.57 15.17
C PRO A 130 0.83 7.76 15.78
N TRP A 131 1.67 6.72 15.81
CA TRP A 131 3.02 6.83 16.33
C TRP A 131 3.88 7.76 15.48
N ILE A 132 3.79 7.66 14.15
CA ILE A 132 4.53 8.56 13.27
C ILE A 132 4.02 10.00 13.39
N MET A 133 2.70 10.20 13.47
CA MET A 133 2.13 11.52 13.77
C MET A 133 2.70 12.12 15.05
N LYS A 134 2.80 11.32 16.12
CA LYS A 134 3.37 11.76 17.40
C LYS A 134 4.84 12.14 17.28
N ILE A 135 5.63 11.38 16.52
CA ILE A 135 7.04 11.70 16.26
C ILE A 135 7.16 13.03 15.47
N VAL A 136 6.36 13.20 14.41
CA VAL A 136 6.36 14.43 13.60
C VAL A 136 5.88 15.63 14.43
N ASN A 137 5.00 15.41 15.40
CA ASN A 137 4.50 16.45 16.31
C ASN A 137 5.58 17.03 17.23
N LEU A 138 6.69 16.35 17.44
CA LEU A 138 7.85 16.91 18.16
C LEU A 138 8.43 18.15 17.46
N ILE A 139 8.24 18.22 16.12
CA ILE A 139 8.74 19.33 15.29
C ILE A 139 7.68 20.43 15.17
N PHE A 140 6.45 20.08 14.79
CA PHE A 140 5.42 21.06 14.43
C PHE A 140 4.55 21.51 15.60
N ARG A 141 4.52 20.77 16.71
CA ARG A 141 3.79 21.10 17.95
C ARG A 141 2.28 21.34 17.80
N ASP A 142 1.73 20.96 16.65
CA ASP A 142 0.29 20.82 16.40
C ASP A 142 0.06 19.47 15.77
N LEU A 143 -0.69 18.61 16.45
CA LEU A 143 -0.89 17.22 16.04
C LEU A 143 -1.72 17.10 14.77
N ARG A 144 -2.62 18.06 14.50
CA ARG A 144 -3.45 18.10 13.26
C ARG A 144 -2.56 18.42 12.06
N VAL A 145 -1.73 19.45 12.18
CA VAL A 145 -0.74 19.83 11.14
C VAL A 145 0.24 18.66 10.92
N SER A 146 0.73 18.06 12.00
CA SER A 146 1.63 16.91 11.95
C SER A 146 1.02 15.72 11.22
N GLY A 147 -0.26 15.43 11.45
CA GLY A 147 -0.99 14.38 10.75
C GLY A 147 -1.14 14.64 9.26
N LEU A 148 -1.51 15.85 8.87
CA LEU A 148 -1.59 16.23 7.45
C LEU A 148 -0.25 16.11 6.74
N LEU A 149 0.81 16.68 7.32
CA LEU A 149 2.16 16.61 6.72
C LEU A 149 2.68 15.18 6.65
N THR A 150 2.39 14.36 7.67
CA THR A 150 2.70 12.92 7.66
C THR A 150 2.01 12.24 6.49
N SER A 151 0.72 12.47 6.28
CA SER A 151 -0.03 11.89 5.16
C SER A 151 0.51 12.34 3.80
N PHE A 152 0.86 13.62 3.65
CA PHE A 152 1.44 14.15 2.41
C PHE A 152 2.80 13.51 2.10
N ALA A 153 3.68 13.41 3.11
CA ALA A 153 4.99 12.80 2.96
C ALA A 153 4.90 11.30 2.63
N LEU A 154 4.03 10.57 3.34
CA LEU A 154 3.79 9.15 3.11
C LEU A 154 3.21 8.88 1.73
N TYR A 155 2.22 9.67 1.29
CA TYR A 155 1.68 9.57 -0.06
C TYR A 155 2.76 9.80 -1.13
N SER A 156 3.58 10.83 -0.96
CA SER A 156 4.66 11.13 -1.90
C SER A 156 5.71 10.02 -1.93
N GLY A 157 6.06 9.46 -0.77
CA GLY A 157 6.90 8.27 -0.67
C GLY A 157 6.29 7.03 -1.34
N ALA A 158 4.97 6.83 -1.18
CA ALA A 158 4.22 5.77 -1.86
C ALA A 158 4.32 5.90 -3.38
N CYS A 159 4.14 7.12 -3.90
CA CYS A 159 4.28 7.41 -5.33
C CYS A 159 5.69 7.09 -5.84
N CYS A 160 6.74 7.32 -5.04
CA CYS A 160 8.11 6.92 -5.39
C CYS A 160 8.26 5.41 -5.52
N PHE A 161 7.70 4.62 -4.59
CA PHE A 161 7.74 3.17 -4.68
C PHE A 161 6.88 2.64 -5.81
N LEU A 162 5.70 3.20 -6.05
CA LEU A 162 4.85 2.86 -7.19
C LEU A 162 5.55 3.17 -8.52
N TYR A 163 6.21 4.32 -8.63
CA TYR A 163 6.99 4.68 -9.80
C TYR A 163 8.10 3.65 -10.07
N LYS A 164 8.87 3.27 -9.04
CA LYS A 164 9.89 2.22 -9.15
C LYS A 164 9.29 0.87 -9.54
N LEU A 165 8.14 0.51 -8.97
CA LEU A 165 7.45 -0.74 -9.25
C LEU A 165 6.96 -0.79 -10.70
N PHE A 166 6.28 0.25 -11.16
CA PHE A 166 5.80 0.32 -12.56
C PHE A 166 6.94 0.39 -13.57
N SER A 167 8.06 1.03 -13.23
CA SER A 167 9.23 1.10 -14.10
C SER A 167 9.94 -0.24 -14.31
N ILE A 168 9.58 -1.29 -13.55
CA ILE A 168 10.07 -2.66 -13.80
C ILE A 168 9.48 -3.21 -15.10
N ASP A 169 8.19 -2.96 -15.35
CA ASP A 169 7.44 -3.60 -16.44
C ASP A 169 6.99 -2.61 -17.53
N TYR A 170 7.01 -1.29 -17.24
CA TYR A 170 6.46 -0.25 -18.11
C TYR A 170 7.45 0.89 -18.36
N SER A 171 7.17 1.68 -19.41
CA SER A 171 7.95 2.88 -19.73
C SER A 171 7.74 3.98 -18.66
N LYS A 172 8.71 4.90 -18.57
CA LYS A 172 8.65 6.09 -17.71
C LYS A 172 7.34 6.87 -17.87
N SER A 173 6.91 7.09 -19.11
CA SER A 173 5.68 7.83 -19.41
C SER A 173 4.42 7.16 -18.84
N VAL A 174 4.34 5.83 -18.87
CA VAL A 174 3.22 5.08 -18.28
C VAL A 174 3.28 5.16 -16.75
N ALA A 175 4.46 5.00 -16.16
CA ALA A 175 4.63 5.08 -14.71
C ALA A 175 4.23 6.47 -14.16
N VAL A 176 4.66 7.55 -14.82
CA VAL A 176 4.28 8.92 -14.42
C VAL A 176 2.78 9.15 -14.56
N ARG A 177 2.17 8.73 -15.70
CA ARG A 177 0.72 8.87 -15.88
C ARG A 177 -0.08 8.13 -14.81
N ALA A 178 0.36 6.94 -14.41
CA ALA A 178 -0.29 6.20 -13.33
C ALA A 178 -0.29 6.99 -12.01
N ILE A 179 0.84 7.64 -11.67
CA ILE A 179 0.94 8.51 -10.49
C ILE A 179 0.00 9.73 -10.61
N VAL A 180 -0.06 10.36 -11.78
CA VAL A 180 -0.96 11.51 -12.01
C VAL A 180 -2.41 11.07 -11.83
N TYR A 181 -2.85 9.97 -12.46
CA TYR A 181 -4.21 9.48 -12.33
C TYR A 181 -4.57 9.10 -10.89
N LEU A 182 -3.64 8.46 -10.17
CA LEU A 182 -3.82 8.18 -8.74
C LEU A 182 -3.99 9.48 -7.93
N SER A 183 -3.27 10.55 -8.30
CA SER A 183 -3.29 11.83 -7.57
C SER A 183 -4.56 12.64 -7.78
N VAL A 184 -5.21 12.52 -8.96
CA VAL A 184 -6.44 13.26 -9.31
C VAL A 184 -7.71 12.42 -9.17
N PHE A 185 -7.61 11.15 -8.80
CA PHE A 185 -8.77 10.29 -8.58
C PHE A 185 -9.63 10.86 -7.41
N PRO A 186 -10.96 10.86 -7.51
CA PRO A 186 -11.81 11.51 -6.50
C PRO A 186 -11.55 11.08 -5.06
N HIS A 187 -11.30 9.79 -4.82
CA HIS A 187 -10.98 9.28 -3.48
C HIS A 187 -9.53 9.56 -3.03
N ALA A 188 -8.71 10.16 -3.90
CA ALA A 188 -7.36 10.57 -3.53
C ALA A 188 -7.32 11.65 -2.43
N LEU A 189 -8.46 12.28 -2.14
CA LEU A 189 -8.63 13.16 -0.98
C LEU A 189 -8.19 12.46 0.31
N PHE A 190 -8.55 11.19 0.50
CA PHE A 190 -8.20 10.43 1.71
C PHE A 190 -6.69 10.25 1.91
N PHE A 191 -5.89 10.32 0.85
CA PHE A 191 -4.42 10.34 0.98
C PHE A 191 -3.86 11.66 1.52
N GLY A 192 -4.71 12.66 1.72
CA GLY A 192 -4.34 13.95 2.29
C GLY A 192 -5.07 14.26 3.60
N THR A 193 -5.73 13.29 4.22
CA THR A 193 -6.41 13.44 5.52
C THR A 193 -5.59 12.83 6.66
N LEU A 194 -6.02 13.04 7.90
CA LEU A 194 -5.40 12.45 9.10
C LEU A 194 -5.81 10.98 9.28
N MET A 195 -5.64 10.19 8.22
CA MET A 195 -6.01 8.78 8.16
C MET A 195 -4.84 7.94 7.68
N ASN A 196 -4.92 6.63 7.87
CA ASN A 196 -3.82 5.73 7.58
C ASN A 196 -3.72 5.26 6.12
N GLU A 197 -4.57 5.76 5.21
CA GLU A 197 -4.59 5.37 3.80
C GLU A 197 -3.24 5.61 3.11
N SER A 198 -2.61 6.77 3.35
CA SER A 198 -1.28 7.09 2.83
C SER A 198 -0.21 6.17 3.40
N MET A 199 -0.33 5.79 4.67
CA MET A 199 0.59 4.86 5.34
C MET A 199 0.48 3.46 4.75
N LEU A 200 -0.75 2.95 4.62
CA LEU A 200 -1.01 1.65 4.00
C LEU A 200 -0.52 1.62 2.55
N LEU A 201 -0.78 2.67 1.77
CA LEU A 201 -0.32 2.75 0.38
C LEU A 201 1.21 2.74 0.32
N PHE A 202 1.89 3.49 1.19
CA PHE A 202 3.35 3.58 1.24
C PHE A 202 3.99 2.23 1.56
N THR A 203 3.54 1.60 2.63
CA THR A 203 4.07 0.31 3.08
C THR A 203 3.76 -0.82 2.10
N SER A 204 2.56 -0.82 1.52
CA SER A 204 2.16 -1.80 0.51
C SER A 204 2.96 -1.65 -0.79
N ALA A 205 3.13 -0.43 -1.29
CA ALA A 205 3.91 -0.17 -2.49
C ALA A 205 5.38 -0.56 -2.30
N ALA A 206 5.96 -0.28 -1.13
CA ALA A 206 7.31 -0.70 -0.78
C ALA A 206 7.41 -2.24 -0.73
N THR A 207 6.46 -2.91 -0.08
CA THR A 207 6.42 -4.38 0.00
C THR A 207 6.38 -5.00 -1.40
N LEU A 208 5.43 -4.57 -2.25
CA LEU A 208 5.30 -5.07 -3.62
C LEU A 208 6.55 -4.81 -4.46
N TYR A 209 7.18 -3.65 -4.32
CA TYR A 209 8.44 -3.37 -5.00
C TYR A 209 9.55 -4.33 -4.58
N TYR A 210 9.70 -4.59 -3.27
CA TYR A 210 10.73 -5.49 -2.78
C TYR A 210 10.42 -6.97 -3.05
N ILE A 211 9.16 -7.36 -3.14
CA ILE A 211 8.75 -8.68 -3.66
C ILE A 211 9.31 -8.84 -5.08
N ARG A 212 9.07 -7.89 -5.99
CA ARG A 212 9.56 -7.92 -7.37
C ARG A 212 11.09 -7.85 -7.48
N LYS A 213 11.78 -7.31 -6.46
CA LYS A 213 13.25 -7.30 -6.36
C LYS A 213 13.82 -8.49 -5.59
N HIS A 214 12.99 -9.43 -5.13
CA HIS A 214 13.36 -10.62 -4.37
C HIS A 214 14.21 -10.31 -3.11
N LYS A 215 14.02 -9.14 -2.51
CA LYS A 215 14.70 -8.71 -1.28
C LYS A 215 13.86 -9.07 -0.05
N TRP A 216 13.83 -10.35 0.29
CA TRP A 216 12.88 -10.93 1.24
C TRP A 216 12.92 -10.31 2.64
N TYR A 217 14.09 -9.91 3.14
CA TYR A 217 14.19 -9.22 4.44
C TYR A 217 13.45 -7.87 4.44
N LEU A 218 13.53 -7.11 3.31
CA LEU A 218 12.76 -5.87 3.16
C LEU A 218 11.28 -6.15 2.95
N VAL A 219 10.93 -7.26 2.29
CA VAL A 219 9.54 -7.70 2.17
C VAL A 219 8.94 -7.93 3.55
N GLY A 220 9.65 -8.62 4.45
CA GLY A 220 9.21 -8.85 5.82
C GLY A 220 9.02 -7.54 6.60
N ILE A 221 10.02 -6.65 6.59
CA ILE A 221 9.97 -5.37 7.32
C ILE A 221 8.82 -4.49 6.82
N TRP A 222 8.72 -4.26 5.50
CA TRP A 222 7.67 -3.41 4.95
C TRP A 222 6.28 -4.04 5.02
N GLY A 223 6.21 -5.37 4.90
CA GLY A 223 4.96 -6.09 5.07
C GLY A 223 4.45 -6.08 6.52
N ALA A 224 5.34 -6.22 7.50
CA ALA A 224 4.99 -6.02 8.91
C ALA A 224 4.52 -4.59 9.18
N ALA A 225 5.20 -3.59 8.60
CA ALA A 225 4.74 -2.21 8.69
C ALA A 225 3.35 -2.01 8.05
N ALA A 226 3.04 -2.70 6.95
CA ALA A 226 1.72 -2.66 6.34
C ALA A 226 0.66 -3.30 7.26
N ALA A 227 0.97 -4.43 7.89
CA ALA A 227 0.10 -5.09 8.86
C ALA A 227 -0.14 -4.20 10.10
N LEU A 228 0.92 -3.52 10.60
CA LEU A 228 0.82 -2.56 11.71
C LEU A 228 0.13 -1.24 11.32
N SER A 229 -0.08 -0.98 10.04
CA SER A 229 -0.89 0.16 9.60
C SER A 229 -2.38 -0.19 9.51
N ARG A 230 -2.69 -1.37 8.98
CA ARG A 230 -4.08 -1.84 8.84
C ARG A 230 -4.10 -3.36 8.67
N MET A 231 -5.10 -4.03 9.24
CA MET A 231 -5.24 -5.50 9.16
C MET A 231 -5.17 -6.04 7.72
N VAL A 232 -5.69 -5.29 6.75
CA VAL A 232 -5.61 -5.64 5.31
C VAL A 232 -4.16 -5.77 4.80
N GLY A 233 -3.19 -5.13 5.46
CA GLY A 233 -1.76 -5.25 5.14
C GLY A 233 -1.23 -6.68 5.20
N ILE A 234 -1.83 -7.55 6.03
CA ILE A 234 -1.48 -8.97 6.14
C ILE A 234 -1.70 -9.70 4.79
N LEU A 235 -2.66 -9.26 3.98
CA LEU A 235 -2.93 -9.87 2.68
C LEU A 235 -1.75 -9.79 1.70
N LEU A 236 -0.78 -8.91 1.95
CA LEU A 236 0.45 -8.84 1.16
C LEU A 236 1.32 -10.10 1.31
N ALA A 237 1.10 -10.91 2.34
CA ALA A 237 1.74 -12.22 2.46
C ALA A 237 1.37 -13.15 1.29
N ILE A 238 0.19 -13.00 0.70
CA ILE A 238 -0.27 -13.82 -0.42
C ILE A 238 0.63 -13.61 -1.66
N PRO A 239 0.73 -12.38 -2.23
CA PRO A 239 1.63 -12.15 -3.37
C PRO A 239 3.10 -12.42 -3.02
N ALA A 240 3.53 -12.20 -1.78
CA ALA A 240 4.88 -12.52 -1.34
C ALA A 240 5.14 -14.03 -1.39
N ALA A 241 4.23 -14.83 -0.88
CA ALA A 241 4.34 -16.30 -0.91
C ALA A 241 4.31 -16.83 -2.35
N VAL A 242 3.41 -16.32 -3.19
CA VAL A 242 3.31 -16.71 -4.60
C VAL A 242 4.61 -16.45 -5.34
N GLU A 243 5.14 -15.22 -5.25
CA GLU A 243 6.40 -14.86 -5.92
C GLU A 243 7.59 -15.66 -5.37
N TRP A 244 7.60 -15.95 -4.06
CA TRP A 244 8.63 -16.79 -3.45
C TRP A 244 8.59 -18.22 -4.01
N LEU A 245 7.40 -18.82 -4.11
CA LEU A 245 7.20 -20.17 -4.66
C LEU A 245 7.64 -20.26 -6.13
N GLU A 246 7.25 -19.26 -6.93
CA GLU A 246 7.61 -19.19 -8.36
C GLU A 246 9.10 -18.94 -8.55
N HIS A 247 9.67 -17.94 -7.88
CA HIS A 247 11.07 -17.55 -8.05
C HIS A 247 12.05 -18.66 -7.70
N TYR A 248 11.79 -19.41 -6.63
CA TYR A 248 12.65 -20.52 -6.21
C TYR A 248 12.25 -21.88 -6.79
N LYS A 249 11.23 -21.91 -7.65
CA LYS A 249 10.70 -23.12 -8.28
C LYS A 249 10.44 -24.25 -7.26
N ILE A 250 9.77 -23.90 -6.17
CA ILE A 250 9.59 -24.80 -5.02
C ILE A 250 8.86 -26.08 -5.43
N PHE A 251 7.83 -25.98 -6.27
CA PHE A 251 7.08 -27.16 -6.74
C PHE A 251 7.93 -28.12 -7.56
N GLU A 252 8.84 -27.60 -8.41
CA GLU A 252 9.78 -28.42 -9.18
C GLU A 252 10.75 -29.17 -8.24
N LYS A 253 11.30 -28.47 -7.22
CA LYS A 253 12.16 -29.08 -6.20
C LYS A 253 11.44 -30.17 -5.40
N LEU A 254 10.19 -29.94 -5.00
CA LEU A 254 9.38 -30.93 -4.32
C LEU A 254 9.11 -32.16 -5.19
N LYS A 255 8.80 -31.94 -6.49
CA LYS A 255 8.63 -33.04 -7.46
C LYS A 255 9.90 -33.89 -7.58
N ASN A 256 11.07 -33.24 -7.56
CA ASN A 256 12.36 -33.90 -7.62
C ASN A 256 12.85 -34.46 -6.26
N LYS A 257 11.98 -34.42 -5.21
CA LYS A 257 12.26 -34.87 -3.83
C LYS A 257 13.46 -34.17 -3.17
N ASP A 258 13.81 -32.96 -3.63
CA ASP A 258 14.89 -32.15 -3.05
C ASP A 258 14.36 -31.32 -1.86
N ILE A 259 13.92 -32.02 -0.83
CA ILE A 259 13.31 -31.44 0.38
C ILE A 259 14.35 -30.61 1.15
N LYS A 260 15.64 -31.01 1.15
CA LYS A 260 16.70 -30.28 1.87
C LYS A 260 16.89 -28.87 1.35
N SER A 261 16.89 -28.69 0.01
CA SER A 261 16.99 -27.36 -0.61
C SER A 261 15.78 -26.49 -0.30
N VAL A 262 14.58 -27.07 -0.28
CA VAL A 262 13.34 -26.36 0.08
C VAL A 262 13.42 -25.84 1.51
N TRP A 263 13.80 -26.67 2.48
CA TRP A 263 13.95 -26.27 3.88
C TRP A 263 15.03 -25.18 4.04
N LYS A 264 16.19 -25.33 3.39
CA LYS A 264 17.24 -24.30 3.42
C LYS A 264 16.74 -22.94 2.90
N LEU A 265 16.00 -22.93 1.78
CA LEU A 265 15.42 -21.71 1.22
C LEU A 265 14.35 -21.10 2.16
N PHE A 266 13.52 -21.93 2.76
CA PHE A 266 12.50 -21.51 3.69
C PHE A 266 13.13 -20.79 4.89
N TYR A 267 14.12 -21.41 5.57
CA TYR A 267 14.77 -20.78 6.72
C TYR A 267 15.57 -19.53 6.36
N SER A 268 16.20 -19.50 5.19
CA SER A 268 17.03 -18.35 4.80
C SER A 268 16.27 -17.17 4.23
N LYS A 269 15.13 -17.41 3.57
CA LYS A 269 14.39 -16.41 2.81
C LYS A 269 12.87 -16.39 3.11
N GLY A 270 12.25 -17.56 3.27
CA GLY A 270 10.82 -17.68 3.48
C GLY A 270 10.34 -17.16 4.84
N LEU A 271 11.16 -17.33 5.89
CA LEU A 271 10.80 -16.86 7.24
C LEU A 271 10.51 -15.36 7.31
N TRP A 272 11.14 -14.55 6.46
CA TRP A 272 10.89 -13.11 6.43
C TRP A 272 9.43 -12.75 6.07
N ILE A 273 8.76 -13.61 5.31
CA ILE A 273 7.33 -13.41 4.95
C ILE A 273 6.45 -13.53 6.20
N PHE A 274 6.85 -14.37 7.17
CA PHE A 274 6.09 -14.54 8.41
C PHE A 274 6.10 -13.31 9.32
N LEU A 275 7.06 -12.39 9.17
CA LEU A 275 7.02 -11.10 9.88
C LEU A 275 5.75 -10.29 9.57
N MET A 276 5.08 -10.56 8.47
CA MET A 276 3.82 -9.90 8.13
C MET A 276 2.63 -10.40 8.97
N LEU A 277 2.80 -11.55 9.63
CA LEU A 277 1.74 -12.20 10.42
C LEU A 277 1.87 -11.89 11.91
N LEU A 278 2.93 -11.20 12.32
CA LEU A 278 3.17 -10.72 13.68
C LEU A 278 2.54 -9.35 13.91
#